data_762d99ac974624593a490990932ed271
#
_entry.id   762d99ac974624593a490990932ed271
#
_cell.length_a   1.000
_cell.length_b   1.000
_cell.length_c   1.000
_cell.angle_alpha   90.00
_cell.angle_beta   90.00
_cell.angle_gamma   90.00
#
_symmetry.space_group_name_H-M   'P 1'
#
loop_
_entity.id
_entity.type
_entity.pdbx_description
1 polymer ?
#
loop_
_entity_poly.entity_id
_entity_poly.type
_entity_poly.pdbx_seq_one_letter_code
_entity_poly.pdbx_strand_id
1 'polypeptide(L)'
;MLVNKKLLGLAVAASVLSLAAPVLAEDVKIGILGDLTGPIESLAPPIVAGAQLAFDQVNAQGGLLGGQIVSIVGDSACDPTAAGPAADKLVNTDQVTAFVGAFCTGATIGAANAAGIPGNVVQISPSASAPALTTLEDNDLVFRTTPSDAFQGVKLADLLTQKGVTDVALTYVNNDYGKGLADVFVKQFEANGGTVSANVSHEDGKADYRAELGQLAGSGSQNLVLIGYASGSAHTILQQAVEGGDFAVFFGVDGVIGDDLLAGIDPAKVEGLSATRAGAYTGESAEIYKKIATDAGQDPAATYAPQAYDAGFLLALAIEKNGSASRDGLSAALREVASAPGEIIRPGEWAKAVELIKAGTDID
;
A
#
# COMPACT_ATOMS: atom_id res chain seq x y z
N MET A 1 -23.77 -1.45 96.74
CA MET A 1 -24.39 -0.45 95.91
C MET A 1 -23.68 -0.49 94.54
N LEU A 2 -24.31 -1.16 93.59
CA LEU A 2 -23.74 -1.41 92.23
C LEU A 2 -24.15 -0.28 91.30
N VAL A 3 -23.21 0.30 90.60
CA VAL A 3 -23.48 1.23 89.50
C VAL A 3 -22.94 0.63 88.21
N ASN A 4 -23.84 0.17 87.32
CA ASN A 4 -23.59 -0.28 85.96
C ASN A 4 -23.30 0.91 85.06
N LYS A 5 -22.15 0.92 84.38
CA LYS A 5 -21.88 1.80 83.30
C LYS A 5 -21.93 0.99 81.98
N LYS A 6 -22.99 1.22 81.20
CA LYS A 6 -23.07 0.73 79.79
C LYS A 6 -22.21 1.64 78.91
N LEU A 7 -21.18 1.09 78.33
CA LEU A 7 -20.40 1.70 77.21
C LEU A 7 -21.14 1.43 75.92
N LEU A 8 -21.61 2.48 75.28
CA LEU A 8 -22.15 2.47 73.92
C LEU A 8 -20.98 2.57 72.94
N GLY A 9 -20.64 1.50 72.25
CA GLY A 9 -19.64 1.52 71.17
C GLY A 9 -20.25 2.01 69.87
N LEU A 10 -19.80 3.17 69.38
CA LEU A 10 -20.14 3.72 68.09
C LEU A 10 -19.19 3.15 67.07
N ALA A 11 -19.62 2.20 66.21
CA ALA A 11 -18.86 1.71 65.11
C ALA A 11 -18.99 2.69 63.92
N VAL A 12 -17.93 3.43 63.62
CA VAL A 12 -17.83 4.25 62.42
C VAL A 12 -17.40 3.34 61.27
N ALA A 13 -18.33 3.01 60.41
CA ALA A 13 -18.03 2.35 59.15
C ALA A 13 -17.42 3.37 58.18
N ALA A 14 -16.10 3.37 58.04
CA ALA A 14 -15.39 4.12 57.00
C ALA A 14 -15.61 3.44 55.66
N SER A 15 -16.52 3.98 54.86
CA SER A 15 -16.68 3.60 53.46
C SER A 15 -15.47 4.11 52.67
N VAL A 16 -14.54 3.20 52.31
CA VAL A 16 -13.45 3.51 51.40
C VAL A 16 -14.05 3.56 49.97
N LEU A 17 -14.37 4.76 49.50
CA LEU A 17 -14.60 4.97 48.07
C LEU A 17 -13.23 4.80 47.37
N SER A 18 -13.03 3.65 46.80
CA SER A 18 -11.93 3.44 45.83
C SER A 18 -12.24 4.30 44.61
N LEU A 19 -11.62 5.47 44.53
CA LEU A 19 -11.51 6.21 43.28
C LEU A 19 -10.67 5.34 42.34
N ALA A 20 -11.33 4.58 41.48
CA ALA A 20 -10.65 3.97 40.34
C ALA A 20 -10.07 5.12 39.49
N ALA A 21 -8.76 5.32 39.54
CA ALA A 21 -8.10 6.19 38.60
C ALA A 21 -8.45 5.69 37.20
N PRO A 22 -8.77 6.57 36.23
CA PRO A 22 -8.95 6.14 34.88
C PRO A 22 -7.66 5.45 34.43
N VAL A 23 -7.75 4.18 34.12
CA VAL A 23 -6.66 3.48 33.40
C VAL A 23 -6.62 4.16 32.07
N LEU A 24 -5.58 4.96 31.79
CA LEU A 24 -5.32 5.47 30.44
C LEU A 24 -5.08 4.24 29.57
N ALA A 25 -5.83 4.14 28.49
CA ALA A 25 -5.60 3.10 27.51
C ALA A 25 -4.17 3.26 26.93
N GLU A 26 -3.52 2.15 26.66
CA GLU A 26 -2.19 2.15 26.05
C GLU A 26 -2.28 2.59 24.59
N ASP A 27 -1.28 3.34 24.15
CA ASP A 27 -1.15 3.70 22.73
C ASP A 27 -0.85 2.47 21.88
N VAL A 28 -1.42 2.41 20.69
CA VAL A 28 -1.24 1.31 19.75
C VAL A 28 -0.21 1.69 18.69
N LYS A 29 0.86 0.93 18.59
CA LYS A 29 1.91 1.16 17.59
C LYS A 29 1.53 0.47 16.28
N ILE A 30 1.47 1.24 15.18
CA ILE A 30 1.28 0.73 13.82
C ILE A 30 2.46 1.19 12.96
N GLY A 31 3.07 0.25 12.24
CA GLY A 31 4.18 0.55 11.35
C GLY A 31 3.72 1.15 10.00
N ILE A 32 4.56 1.95 9.39
CA ILE A 32 4.50 2.28 7.96
C ILE A 32 5.85 1.90 7.37
N LEU A 33 5.91 0.77 6.67
CA LEU A 33 7.11 0.35 5.97
C LEU A 33 7.07 0.93 4.56
N GLY A 34 7.63 2.12 4.40
CA GLY A 34 7.67 2.83 3.12
C GLY A 34 8.89 2.44 2.29
N ASP A 35 8.92 2.91 1.06
CA ASP A 35 10.06 2.84 0.16
C ASP A 35 10.56 4.29 -0.05
N LEU A 36 11.10 4.89 1.04
CA LEU A 36 11.41 6.31 1.13
C LEU A 36 12.67 6.69 0.33
N THR A 37 13.49 5.69 0.06
CA THR A 37 14.65 5.77 -0.83
C THR A 37 14.48 4.75 -1.96
N GLY A 38 15.33 4.83 -2.99
CA GLY A 38 15.32 3.88 -4.11
C GLY A 38 14.39 4.30 -5.26
N PRO A 39 13.99 3.35 -6.12
CA PRO A 39 13.45 3.67 -7.45
C PRO A 39 12.02 4.24 -7.45
N ILE A 40 11.35 4.32 -6.30
CA ILE A 40 10.03 4.95 -6.15
C ILE A 40 10.02 6.06 -5.10
N GLU A 41 11.18 6.65 -4.79
CA GLU A 41 11.29 7.68 -3.75
C GLU A 41 10.35 8.88 -3.98
N SER A 42 10.06 9.24 -5.22
CA SER A 42 9.11 10.32 -5.53
C SER A 42 7.64 9.93 -5.31
N LEU A 43 7.31 8.63 -5.37
CA LEU A 43 5.94 8.12 -5.13
C LEU A 43 5.66 7.87 -3.65
N ALA A 44 6.67 7.61 -2.84
CA ALA A 44 6.50 7.18 -1.44
C ALA A 44 5.88 8.24 -0.51
N PRO A 45 6.24 9.55 -0.57
CA PRO A 45 5.71 10.53 0.36
C PRO A 45 4.18 10.64 0.39
N PRO A 46 3.44 10.74 -0.74
CA PRO A 46 1.99 10.79 -0.70
C PRO A 46 1.36 9.48 -0.21
N ILE A 47 2.01 8.33 -0.42
CA ILE A 47 1.52 7.03 0.08
C ILE A 47 1.62 7.00 1.62
N VAL A 48 2.78 7.39 2.17
CA VAL A 48 2.96 7.52 3.63
C VAL A 48 1.95 8.50 4.22
N ALA A 49 1.76 9.66 3.56
CA ALA A 49 0.81 10.67 4.01
C ALA A 49 -0.64 10.16 4.00
N GLY A 50 -1.01 9.32 3.04
CA GLY A 50 -2.35 8.69 3.00
C GLY A 50 -2.60 7.79 4.21
N ALA A 51 -1.65 6.90 4.54
CA ALA A 51 -1.76 6.06 5.73
C ALA A 51 -1.79 6.88 7.03
N GLN A 52 -0.92 7.91 7.14
CA GLN A 52 -0.89 8.80 8.30
C GLN A 52 -2.21 9.56 8.46
N LEU A 53 -2.84 9.99 7.37
CA LEU A 53 -4.14 10.67 7.39
C LEU A 53 -5.23 9.80 8.02
N ALA A 54 -5.25 8.50 7.71
CA ALA A 54 -6.17 7.57 8.35
C ALA A 54 -5.94 7.49 9.86
N PHE A 55 -4.68 7.39 10.31
CA PHE A 55 -4.33 7.35 11.72
C PHE A 55 -4.69 8.65 12.45
N ASP A 56 -4.43 9.79 11.84
CA ASP A 56 -4.76 11.10 12.40
C ASP A 56 -6.28 11.26 12.58
N GLN A 57 -7.08 10.76 11.66
CA GLN A 57 -8.54 10.77 11.77
C GLN A 57 -9.06 9.85 12.89
N VAL A 58 -8.49 8.67 13.03
CA VAL A 58 -8.80 7.75 14.15
C VAL A 58 -8.48 8.44 15.47
N ASN A 59 -7.29 9.04 15.58
CA ASN A 59 -6.85 9.74 16.78
C ASN A 59 -7.74 10.92 17.12
N ALA A 60 -8.15 11.71 16.12
CA ALA A 60 -9.03 12.86 16.32
C ALA A 60 -10.46 12.49 16.76
N GLN A 61 -10.91 11.25 16.50
CA GLN A 61 -12.25 10.77 16.81
C GLN A 61 -12.30 9.82 18.01
N GLY A 62 -11.34 9.88 18.90
CA GLY A 62 -11.36 9.13 20.17
C GLY A 62 -10.27 8.07 20.28
N GLY A 63 -9.44 7.91 19.25
CA GLY A 63 -8.32 6.98 19.25
C GLY A 63 -8.73 5.53 19.00
N LEU A 64 -7.77 4.64 19.12
CA LEU A 64 -7.88 3.19 18.89
C LEU A 64 -7.85 2.48 20.24
N LEU A 65 -8.87 1.66 20.53
CA LEU A 65 -9.03 1.00 21.84
C LEU A 65 -8.99 1.98 23.03
N GLY A 66 -9.27 3.27 22.78
CA GLY A 66 -9.22 4.36 23.78
C GLY A 66 -7.83 4.99 23.99
N GLY A 67 -6.77 4.48 23.36
CA GLY A 67 -5.44 5.09 23.25
C GLY A 67 -5.23 5.79 21.90
N GLN A 68 -4.01 6.28 21.64
CA GLN A 68 -3.66 6.89 20.35
C GLN A 68 -2.95 5.87 19.45
N ILE A 69 -3.11 6.01 18.16
CA ILE A 69 -2.21 5.35 17.20
C ILE A 69 -0.90 6.13 17.16
N VAL A 70 0.19 5.42 17.41
CA VAL A 70 1.55 5.92 17.24
C VAL A 70 2.15 5.25 16.01
N SER A 71 2.33 5.99 14.92
CA SER A 71 2.93 5.48 13.71
C SER A 71 4.45 5.44 13.81
N ILE A 72 5.06 4.37 13.33
CA ILE A 72 6.53 4.20 13.26
C ILE A 72 6.90 3.93 11.81
N VAL A 73 7.69 4.81 11.21
CA VAL A 73 8.07 4.70 9.80
C VAL A 73 9.39 3.97 9.66
N GLY A 74 9.45 3.00 8.75
CA GLY A 74 10.65 2.32 8.29
C GLY A 74 10.84 2.52 6.80
N ASP A 75 12.06 2.32 6.31
CA ASP A 75 12.43 2.42 4.90
C ASP A 75 12.87 1.05 4.37
N SER A 76 12.21 0.55 3.34
CA SER A 76 12.54 -0.71 2.66
C SER A 76 13.37 -0.51 1.39
N ALA A 77 13.55 0.74 0.95
CA ALA A 77 14.28 1.12 -0.25
C ALA A 77 13.80 0.43 -1.54
N CYS A 78 12.55 -0.09 -1.57
CA CYS A 78 12.02 -0.93 -2.66
C CYS A 78 12.89 -2.19 -2.96
N ASP A 79 13.65 -2.63 -1.96
CA ASP A 79 14.59 -3.75 -2.07
C ASP A 79 14.23 -4.85 -1.07
N PRO A 80 14.06 -6.13 -1.50
CA PRO A 80 13.67 -7.22 -0.61
C PRO A 80 14.72 -7.51 0.48
N THR A 81 16.00 -7.21 0.23
CA THR A 81 17.09 -7.42 1.19
C THR A 81 17.08 -6.34 2.26
N ALA A 82 16.80 -5.08 1.90
CA ALA A 82 16.68 -3.97 2.84
C ALA A 82 15.37 -4.03 3.63
N ALA A 83 14.29 -4.50 3.02
CA ALA A 83 12.98 -4.63 3.66
C ALA A 83 12.99 -5.58 4.87
N GLY A 84 13.76 -6.67 4.81
CA GLY A 84 13.85 -7.64 5.89
C GLY A 84 14.26 -7.03 7.23
N PRO A 85 15.45 -6.43 7.35
CA PRO A 85 15.89 -5.74 8.57
C PRO A 85 14.99 -4.59 9.01
N ALA A 86 14.41 -3.82 8.05
CA ALA A 86 13.50 -2.74 8.38
C ALA A 86 12.20 -3.26 9.00
N ALA A 87 11.63 -4.33 8.45
CA ALA A 87 10.48 -5.01 9.01
C ALA A 87 10.79 -5.67 10.36
N ASP A 88 11.96 -6.32 10.50
CA ASP A 88 12.40 -6.92 11.76
C ASP A 88 12.47 -5.88 12.88
N LYS A 89 12.99 -4.68 12.58
CA LYS A 89 12.99 -3.57 13.54
C LYS A 89 11.58 -3.18 13.96
N LEU A 90 10.64 -2.99 13.01
CA LEU A 90 9.25 -2.67 13.33
C LEU A 90 8.60 -3.77 14.20
N VAL A 91 8.80 -5.04 13.85
CA VAL A 91 8.16 -6.19 14.48
C VAL A 91 8.75 -6.52 15.84
N ASN A 92 10.08 -6.61 15.94
CA ASN A 92 10.76 -7.15 17.11
C ASN A 92 11.36 -6.09 18.05
N THR A 93 11.74 -4.90 17.53
CA THR A 93 12.28 -3.81 18.35
C THR A 93 11.20 -2.82 18.74
N ASP A 94 10.46 -2.30 17.77
CA ASP A 94 9.43 -1.29 17.99
C ASP A 94 8.12 -1.92 18.47
N GLN A 95 7.93 -3.21 18.21
CA GLN A 95 6.76 -4.02 18.64
C GLN A 95 5.44 -3.48 18.10
N VAL A 96 5.40 -3.20 16.81
CA VAL A 96 4.15 -2.79 16.17
C VAL A 96 3.14 -3.93 16.14
N THR A 97 1.86 -3.59 16.26
CA THR A 97 0.73 -4.54 16.16
C THR A 97 0.56 -5.04 14.72
N ALA A 98 0.64 -4.12 13.77
CA ALA A 98 0.53 -4.36 12.33
C ALA A 98 1.30 -3.27 11.58
N PHE A 99 1.42 -3.37 10.25
CA PHE A 99 1.99 -2.28 9.47
C PHE A 99 1.37 -2.15 8.06
N VAL A 100 1.34 -0.92 7.58
CA VAL A 100 1.06 -0.59 6.17
C VAL A 100 2.38 -0.71 5.41
N GLY A 101 2.36 -1.43 4.29
CA GLY A 101 3.55 -1.57 3.44
C GLY A 101 4.02 -3.03 3.28
N ALA A 102 5.21 -3.30 2.65
CA ALA A 102 5.94 -2.29 1.90
C ALA A 102 5.20 -1.90 0.61
N PHE A 103 5.75 -0.96 -0.18
CA PHE A 103 5.04 -0.47 -1.37
C PHE A 103 5.42 -1.23 -2.64
N CYS A 104 6.67 -1.70 -2.75
CA CYS A 104 7.14 -2.55 -3.83
C CYS A 104 6.88 -4.03 -3.55
N THR A 105 6.54 -4.82 -4.58
CA THR A 105 6.25 -6.25 -4.44
C THR A 105 7.38 -7.04 -3.78
N GLY A 106 8.61 -6.91 -4.27
CA GLY A 106 9.77 -7.63 -3.71
C GLY A 106 10.03 -7.26 -2.25
N ALA A 107 9.93 -5.97 -1.91
CA ALA A 107 10.07 -5.47 -0.54
C ALA A 107 8.94 -6.01 0.38
N THR A 108 7.70 -6.08 -0.12
CA THR A 108 6.56 -6.65 0.61
C THR A 108 6.80 -8.14 0.94
N ILE A 109 7.25 -8.93 -0.05
CA ILE A 109 7.57 -10.36 0.14
C ILE A 109 8.77 -10.51 1.09
N GLY A 110 9.80 -9.68 0.92
CA GLY A 110 10.99 -9.68 1.79
C GLY A 110 10.64 -9.39 3.25
N ALA A 111 9.84 -8.36 3.51
CA ALA A 111 9.34 -8.01 4.83
C ALA A 111 8.47 -9.12 5.45
N ALA A 112 7.55 -9.69 4.65
CA ALA A 112 6.69 -10.79 5.07
C ALA A 112 7.51 -12.00 5.54
N ASN A 113 8.42 -12.47 4.70
CA ASN A 113 9.21 -13.69 4.99
C ASN A 113 10.20 -13.48 6.14
N ALA A 114 10.82 -12.30 6.24
CA ALA A 114 11.84 -12.04 7.25
C ALA A 114 11.26 -11.78 8.65
N ALA A 115 10.11 -11.10 8.74
CA ALA A 115 9.60 -10.64 10.02
C ALA A 115 8.07 -10.77 10.16
N GLY A 116 7.28 -10.42 9.14
CA GLY A 116 5.82 -10.40 9.23
C GLY A 116 5.23 -11.77 9.58
N ILE A 117 5.51 -12.79 8.76
CA ILE A 117 5.01 -14.15 8.95
C ILE A 117 5.57 -14.79 10.24
N PRO A 118 6.91 -14.76 10.50
CA PRO A 118 7.44 -15.30 11.75
C PRO A 118 6.93 -14.58 13.00
N GLY A 119 6.65 -13.29 12.91
CA GLY A 119 6.16 -12.45 14.01
C GLY A 119 4.64 -12.47 14.18
N ASN A 120 3.89 -13.21 13.35
CA ASN A 120 2.43 -13.21 13.30
C ASN A 120 1.85 -11.78 13.14
N VAL A 121 2.44 -10.97 12.25
CA VAL A 121 2.07 -9.56 12.05
C VAL A 121 1.34 -9.38 10.73
N VAL A 122 0.14 -8.83 10.79
CA VAL A 122 -0.63 -8.44 9.60
C VAL A 122 0.06 -7.26 8.91
N GLN A 123 0.26 -7.38 7.61
CA GLN A 123 0.71 -6.28 6.75
C GLN A 123 -0.27 -6.04 5.60
N ILE A 124 -0.52 -4.77 5.28
CA ILE A 124 -1.34 -4.37 4.14
C ILE A 124 -0.51 -3.47 3.23
N SER A 125 -0.20 -3.95 2.03
CA SER A 125 0.45 -3.11 1.03
C SER A 125 -0.57 -2.27 0.26
N PRO A 126 -0.35 -0.95 0.13
CA PRO A 126 -1.21 -0.10 -0.69
C PRO A 126 -0.91 -0.18 -2.18
N SER A 127 0.24 -0.69 -2.59
CA SER A 127 0.72 -0.60 -3.97
C SER A 127 1.42 -1.83 -4.53
N ALA A 128 1.88 -2.77 -3.69
CA ALA A 128 2.47 -4.02 -4.18
C ALA A 128 1.41 -4.86 -4.92
N SER A 129 1.60 -5.06 -6.22
CA SER A 129 0.53 -5.47 -7.13
C SER A 129 0.74 -6.81 -7.83
N ALA A 130 1.97 -7.38 -7.83
CA ALA A 130 2.27 -8.59 -8.58
C ALA A 130 1.35 -9.77 -8.22
N PRO A 131 1.00 -10.64 -9.20
CA PRO A 131 0.19 -11.83 -8.97
C PRO A 131 0.77 -12.79 -7.93
N ALA A 132 2.10 -12.80 -7.76
CA ALA A 132 2.80 -13.64 -6.79
C ALA A 132 2.32 -13.43 -5.34
N LEU A 133 1.88 -12.22 -4.97
CA LEU A 133 1.30 -11.94 -3.64
C LEU A 133 0.00 -12.69 -3.38
N THR A 134 -0.77 -13.01 -4.43
CA THR A 134 -2.04 -13.74 -4.28
C THR A 134 -1.82 -15.22 -3.92
N THR A 135 -0.65 -15.75 -4.24
CA THR A 135 -0.30 -17.17 -4.02
C THR A 135 0.82 -17.33 -3.00
N LEU A 136 1.18 -16.27 -2.30
CA LEU A 136 2.18 -16.31 -1.24
C LEU A 136 1.69 -17.20 -0.09
N GLU A 137 2.54 -18.09 0.40
CA GLU A 137 2.26 -18.86 1.60
C GLU A 137 2.52 -18.00 2.84
N ASP A 138 1.55 -17.18 3.20
CA ASP A 138 1.70 -16.10 4.18
C ASP A 138 0.92 -16.29 5.48
N ASN A 139 0.31 -17.44 5.68
CA ASN A 139 -0.55 -17.72 6.83
C ASN A 139 -1.71 -16.70 6.97
N ASP A 140 -2.17 -16.14 5.86
CA ASP A 140 -3.22 -15.10 5.82
C ASP A 140 -2.81 -13.79 6.53
N LEU A 141 -1.56 -13.38 6.40
CA LEU A 141 -1.01 -12.19 7.04
C LEU A 141 -0.66 -11.06 6.07
N VAL A 142 -0.63 -11.34 4.74
CA VAL A 142 -0.27 -10.35 3.72
C VAL A 142 -1.50 -9.95 2.89
N PHE A 143 -1.83 -8.70 2.94
CA PHE A 143 -2.99 -8.12 2.25
C PHE A 143 -2.57 -6.96 1.35
N ARG A 144 -3.47 -6.54 0.47
CA ARG A 144 -3.28 -5.34 -0.35
C ARG A 144 -4.60 -4.62 -0.62
N THR A 145 -4.55 -3.31 -0.71
CA THR A 145 -5.68 -2.45 -1.11
C THR A 145 -5.60 -2.03 -2.57
N THR A 146 -4.53 -2.40 -3.28
CA THR A 146 -4.41 -2.21 -4.73
C THR A 146 -4.88 -3.46 -5.49
N PRO A 147 -5.43 -3.31 -6.71
CA PRO A 147 -5.71 -4.45 -7.58
C PRO A 147 -4.44 -5.21 -7.98
N SER A 148 -4.61 -6.48 -8.34
CA SER A 148 -3.50 -7.28 -8.88
C SER A 148 -3.13 -6.87 -10.31
N ASP A 149 -1.85 -6.98 -10.64
CA ASP A 149 -1.32 -6.86 -12.02
C ASP A 149 -1.93 -7.88 -12.97
N ALA A 150 -2.53 -8.96 -12.45
CA ALA A 150 -3.35 -9.86 -13.25
C ALA A 150 -4.50 -9.12 -13.97
N PHE A 151 -4.98 -7.99 -13.42
CA PHE A 151 -5.95 -7.12 -14.08
C PHE A 151 -5.28 -6.00 -14.87
N GLN A 152 -4.21 -5.40 -14.37
CA GLN A 152 -3.53 -4.28 -15.03
C GLN A 152 -2.90 -4.70 -16.35
N GLY A 153 -2.19 -5.83 -16.40
CA GLY A 153 -1.60 -6.36 -17.62
C GLY A 153 -2.63 -6.64 -18.71
N VAL A 154 -3.81 -7.20 -18.32
CA VAL A 154 -4.94 -7.39 -19.23
C VAL A 154 -5.44 -6.05 -19.76
N LYS A 155 -5.64 -5.05 -18.89
CA LYS A 155 -6.13 -3.73 -19.29
C LYS A 155 -5.17 -2.97 -20.17
N LEU A 156 -3.86 -3.09 -19.94
CA LEU A 156 -2.84 -2.52 -20.81
C LEU A 156 -2.91 -3.16 -22.22
N ALA A 157 -2.98 -4.48 -22.30
CA ALA A 157 -3.10 -5.20 -23.57
C ALA A 157 -4.37 -4.80 -24.33
N ASP A 158 -5.51 -4.74 -23.63
CA ASP A 158 -6.78 -4.31 -24.23
C ASP A 158 -6.71 -2.86 -24.73
N LEU A 159 -6.09 -1.95 -23.96
CA LEU A 159 -5.90 -0.56 -24.35
C LEU A 159 -5.07 -0.45 -25.65
N LEU A 160 -3.96 -1.17 -25.71
CA LEU A 160 -3.11 -1.16 -26.92
C LEU A 160 -3.87 -1.70 -28.13
N THR A 161 -4.59 -2.80 -27.97
CA THR A 161 -5.45 -3.37 -29.01
C THR A 161 -6.52 -2.38 -29.50
N GLN A 162 -7.20 -1.68 -28.57
CA GLN A 162 -8.18 -0.65 -28.91
C GLN A 162 -7.57 0.56 -29.63
N LYS A 163 -6.31 0.88 -29.35
CA LYS A 163 -5.55 1.93 -30.07
C LYS A 163 -5.06 1.46 -31.44
N GLY A 164 -5.30 0.20 -31.84
CA GLY A 164 -4.86 -0.38 -33.09
C GLY A 164 -3.37 -0.76 -33.11
N VAL A 165 -2.73 -0.86 -31.94
CA VAL A 165 -1.34 -1.33 -31.83
C VAL A 165 -1.35 -2.84 -31.99
N THR A 166 -0.60 -3.33 -32.97
CA THR A 166 -0.51 -4.77 -33.32
C THR A 166 0.85 -5.38 -33.02
N ASP A 167 1.87 -4.55 -32.78
CA ASP A 167 3.24 -4.97 -32.52
C ASP A 167 3.90 -4.06 -31.48
N VAL A 168 4.63 -4.65 -30.55
CA VAL A 168 5.38 -3.93 -29.51
C VAL A 168 6.74 -4.55 -29.23
N ALA A 169 7.70 -3.72 -28.86
CA ALA A 169 8.85 -4.12 -28.06
C ALA A 169 8.53 -3.87 -26.57
N LEU A 170 8.88 -4.80 -25.71
CA LEU A 170 8.62 -4.75 -24.27
C LEU A 170 9.92 -4.78 -23.49
N THR A 171 10.08 -3.86 -22.54
CA THR A 171 11.12 -3.98 -21.52
C THR A 171 10.51 -3.88 -20.13
N TYR A 172 11.06 -4.65 -19.19
CA TYR A 172 10.58 -4.69 -17.82
C TYR A 172 11.72 -4.81 -16.81
N VAL A 173 11.55 -4.18 -15.64
CA VAL A 173 12.52 -4.31 -14.55
C VAL A 173 12.57 -5.76 -14.06
N ASN A 174 13.79 -6.31 -13.90
CA ASN A 174 14.03 -7.71 -13.54
C ASN A 174 13.79 -7.97 -12.07
N ASN A 175 12.53 -7.91 -11.65
CA ASN A 175 12.08 -8.26 -10.31
C ASN A 175 10.66 -8.85 -10.35
N ASP A 176 10.09 -9.21 -9.19
CA ASP A 176 8.77 -9.87 -9.10
C ASP A 176 7.64 -9.01 -9.68
N TYR A 177 7.70 -7.67 -9.52
CA TYR A 177 6.73 -6.75 -10.09
C TYR A 177 6.83 -6.73 -11.62
N GLY A 178 8.00 -6.35 -12.14
CA GLY A 178 8.18 -6.17 -13.58
C GLY A 178 7.92 -7.46 -14.35
N LYS A 179 8.47 -8.57 -13.89
CA LYS A 179 8.26 -9.88 -14.52
C LYS A 179 6.80 -10.32 -14.47
N GLY A 180 6.15 -10.21 -13.30
CA GLY A 180 4.77 -10.62 -13.12
C GLY A 180 3.80 -9.88 -14.04
N LEU A 181 3.96 -8.56 -14.14
CA LEU A 181 3.14 -7.72 -14.99
C LEU A 181 3.42 -7.97 -16.49
N ALA A 182 4.71 -8.12 -16.86
CA ALA A 182 5.11 -8.44 -18.24
C ALA A 182 4.51 -9.77 -18.71
N ASP A 183 4.57 -10.82 -17.90
CA ASP A 183 4.02 -12.14 -18.24
C ASP A 183 2.50 -12.07 -18.51
N VAL A 184 1.75 -11.32 -17.70
CA VAL A 184 0.30 -11.11 -17.89
C VAL A 184 0.02 -10.31 -19.16
N PHE A 185 0.76 -9.21 -19.37
CA PHE A 185 0.61 -8.37 -20.55
C PHE A 185 0.89 -9.16 -21.84
N VAL A 186 2.02 -9.84 -21.94
CA VAL A 186 2.41 -10.64 -23.11
C VAL A 186 1.32 -11.65 -23.45
N LYS A 187 0.90 -12.44 -22.46
CA LYS A 187 -0.12 -13.46 -22.65
C LYS A 187 -1.43 -12.88 -23.19
N GLN A 188 -1.87 -11.76 -22.66
CA GLN A 188 -3.13 -11.14 -23.08
C GLN A 188 -3.01 -10.43 -24.42
N PHE A 189 -1.89 -9.73 -24.66
CA PHE A 189 -1.69 -9.01 -25.93
C PHE A 189 -1.61 -9.97 -27.12
N GLU A 190 -0.92 -11.10 -26.97
CA GLU A 190 -0.89 -12.16 -27.98
C GLU A 190 -2.26 -12.82 -28.15
N ALA A 191 -3.02 -13.04 -27.06
CA ALA A 191 -4.39 -13.55 -27.15
C ALA A 191 -5.34 -12.60 -27.90
N ASN A 192 -5.07 -11.29 -27.83
CA ASN A 192 -5.81 -10.26 -28.59
C ASN A 192 -5.34 -10.18 -30.08
N GLY A 193 -4.37 -10.99 -30.49
CA GLY A 193 -3.82 -11.00 -31.85
C GLY A 193 -2.65 -10.04 -32.07
N GLY A 194 -2.11 -9.44 -31.02
CA GLY A 194 -0.89 -8.64 -31.06
C GLY A 194 0.38 -9.50 -31.11
N THR A 195 1.51 -8.88 -31.38
CA THR A 195 2.84 -9.52 -31.40
C THR A 195 3.78 -8.77 -30.44
N VAL A 196 4.47 -9.50 -29.58
CA VAL A 196 5.58 -8.95 -28.79
C VAL A 196 6.88 -9.33 -29.50
N SER A 197 7.36 -8.44 -30.38
CA SER A 197 8.49 -8.71 -31.28
C SER A 197 9.83 -8.75 -30.57
N ALA A 198 9.95 -8.11 -29.41
CA ALA A 198 11.10 -8.23 -28.51
C ALA A 198 10.61 -8.12 -27.07
N ASN A 199 11.21 -8.91 -26.19
CA ASN A 199 10.91 -8.91 -24.75
C ASN A 199 12.23 -9.01 -23.97
N VAL A 200 12.68 -7.91 -23.35
CA VAL A 200 14.00 -7.78 -22.74
C VAL A 200 13.86 -7.27 -21.31
N SER A 201 14.32 -8.05 -20.34
CA SER A 201 14.42 -7.56 -18.97
C SER A 201 15.60 -6.61 -18.79
N HIS A 202 15.48 -5.69 -17.83
CA HIS A 202 16.56 -4.78 -17.44
C HIS A 202 16.72 -4.73 -15.93
N GLU A 203 17.96 -4.52 -15.47
CA GLU A 203 18.23 -4.26 -14.07
C GLU A 203 17.93 -2.80 -13.74
N ASP A 204 17.44 -2.52 -12.55
CA ASP A 204 17.24 -1.14 -12.09
C ASP A 204 18.58 -0.45 -11.75
N GLY A 205 18.59 0.89 -11.72
CA GLY A 205 19.73 1.69 -11.27
C GLY A 205 20.96 1.70 -12.18
N LYS A 206 20.88 1.20 -13.43
CA LYS A 206 21.96 1.34 -14.41
C LYS A 206 21.98 2.75 -15.01
N ALA A 207 23.19 3.25 -15.31
CA ALA A 207 23.35 4.53 -15.99
C ALA A 207 23.19 4.42 -17.52
N ASP A 208 23.22 3.22 -18.10
CA ASP A 208 23.15 2.99 -19.55
C ASP A 208 22.36 1.71 -19.87
N TYR A 209 21.36 1.88 -20.74
CA TYR A 209 20.46 0.83 -21.24
C TYR A 209 20.50 0.70 -22.77
N ARG A 210 21.49 1.33 -23.44
CA ARG A 210 21.57 1.30 -24.91
C ARG A 210 21.74 -0.10 -25.47
N ALA A 211 22.31 -1.03 -24.70
CA ALA A 211 22.42 -2.43 -25.12
C ALA A 211 21.05 -3.12 -25.17
N GLU A 212 20.22 -2.94 -24.15
CA GLU A 212 18.84 -3.43 -24.09
C GLU A 212 17.97 -2.75 -25.16
N LEU A 213 18.10 -1.42 -25.30
CA LEU A 213 17.39 -0.65 -26.32
C LEU A 213 17.77 -1.08 -27.73
N GLY A 214 19.05 -1.37 -27.99
CA GLY A 214 19.49 -1.91 -29.29
C GLY A 214 18.90 -3.29 -29.61
N GLN A 215 18.72 -4.16 -28.60
CA GLN A 215 18.02 -5.44 -28.79
C GLN A 215 16.54 -5.22 -29.11
N LEU A 216 15.89 -4.31 -28.39
CA LEU A 216 14.47 -3.97 -28.59
C LEU A 216 14.24 -3.34 -29.97
N ALA A 217 15.08 -2.38 -30.38
CA ALA A 217 15.03 -1.71 -31.67
C ALA A 217 15.28 -2.68 -32.83
N GLY A 218 16.12 -3.71 -32.63
CA GLY A 218 16.38 -4.78 -33.60
C GLY A 218 15.12 -5.56 -33.99
N SER A 219 14.04 -5.50 -33.22
CA SER A 219 12.75 -6.08 -33.57
C SER A 219 12.02 -5.34 -34.68
N GLY A 220 12.36 -4.07 -34.93
CA GLY A 220 11.69 -3.18 -35.88
C GLY A 220 10.39 -2.56 -35.39
N SER A 221 9.94 -2.89 -34.16
CA SER A 221 8.74 -2.26 -33.55
C SER A 221 8.98 -0.78 -33.28
N GLN A 222 7.97 0.04 -33.58
CA GLN A 222 7.98 1.47 -33.27
C GLN A 222 7.31 1.78 -31.92
N ASN A 223 6.76 0.77 -31.26
CA ASN A 223 6.02 0.89 -30.01
C ASN A 223 6.83 0.25 -28.88
N LEU A 224 7.20 1.04 -27.88
CA LEU A 224 7.89 0.54 -26.70
C LEU A 224 6.93 0.49 -25.50
N VAL A 225 6.76 -0.69 -24.91
CA VAL A 225 6.13 -0.86 -23.61
C VAL A 225 7.21 -0.90 -22.54
N LEU A 226 7.11 -0.02 -21.56
CA LEU A 226 8.08 0.17 -20.47
C LEU A 226 7.43 -0.15 -19.13
N ILE A 227 7.89 -1.21 -18.49
CA ILE A 227 7.50 -1.62 -17.13
C ILE A 227 8.70 -1.40 -16.23
N GLY A 228 8.64 -0.42 -15.34
CA GLY A 228 9.75 -0.03 -14.48
C GLY A 228 9.32 1.02 -13.48
N TYR A 229 10.27 1.79 -12.97
CA TYR A 229 10.04 2.80 -11.95
C TYR A 229 10.49 4.19 -12.40
N ALA A 230 9.65 5.21 -12.15
CA ALA A 230 9.85 6.57 -12.63
C ALA A 230 11.17 7.20 -12.16
N SER A 231 11.52 7.06 -10.87
CA SER A 231 12.78 7.58 -10.30
C SER A 231 13.97 6.60 -10.48
N GLY A 232 13.73 5.46 -11.14
CA GLY A 232 14.72 4.42 -11.39
C GLY A 232 15.04 4.26 -12.88
N SER A 233 15.02 3.01 -13.34
CA SER A 233 15.38 2.63 -14.69
C SER A 233 14.53 3.28 -15.79
N ALA A 234 13.23 3.50 -15.52
CA ALA A 234 12.31 3.93 -16.57
C ALA A 234 12.65 5.32 -17.14
N HIS A 235 13.04 6.27 -16.29
CA HIS A 235 13.50 7.58 -16.76
C HIS A 235 14.69 7.47 -17.73
N THR A 236 15.74 6.75 -17.32
CA THR A 236 16.95 6.60 -18.12
C THR A 236 16.69 5.85 -19.43
N ILE A 237 15.87 4.80 -19.38
CA ILE A 237 15.47 4.05 -20.58
C ILE A 237 14.68 4.95 -21.55
N LEU A 238 13.69 5.69 -21.04
CA LEU A 238 12.87 6.59 -21.86
C LEU A 238 13.74 7.69 -22.48
N GLN A 239 14.61 8.32 -21.69
CA GLN A 239 15.53 9.35 -22.18
C GLN A 239 16.42 8.79 -23.30
N GLN A 240 17.06 7.65 -23.10
CA GLN A 240 17.97 7.04 -24.09
C GLN A 240 17.21 6.53 -25.33
N ALA A 241 15.97 6.04 -25.16
CA ALA A 241 15.12 5.65 -26.29
C ALA A 241 14.74 6.86 -27.16
N VAL A 242 14.41 7.99 -26.51
CA VAL A 242 14.13 9.27 -27.20
C VAL A 242 15.38 9.81 -27.92
N GLU A 243 16.56 9.73 -27.29
CA GLU A 243 17.84 10.14 -27.91
C GLU A 243 18.19 9.28 -29.11
N GLY A 244 17.97 7.96 -29.03
CA GLY A 244 18.21 7.00 -30.11
C GLY A 244 17.25 7.17 -31.29
N GLY A 245 15.99 7.56 -31.01
CA GLY A 245 14.96 7.77 -32.02
C GLY A 245 14.45 6.47 -32.65
N ASP A 246 14.64 5.34 -32.01
CA ASP A 246 14.25 4.01 -32.53
C ASP A 246 12.76 3.69 -32.31
N PHE A 247 12.10 4.43 -31.39
CA PHE A 247 10.69 4.24 -31.05
C PHE A 247 9.90 5.53 -31.27
N ALA A 248 8.69 5.40 -31.77
CA ALA A 248 7.79 6.52 -32.03
C ALA A 248 6.70 6.70 -30.94
N VAL A 249 6.31 5.61 -30.27
CA VAL A 249 5.24 5.61 -29.27
C VAL A 249 5.66 4.84 -28.03
N PHE A 250 5.32 5.39 -26.87
CA PHE A 250 5.67 4.83 -25.57
C PHE A 250 4.41 4.49 -24.78
N PHE A 251 4.43 3.34 -24.14
CA PHE A 251 3.38 2.89 -23.23
C PHE A 251 4.01 2.50 -21.90
N GLY A 252 3.31 2.79 -20.81
CA GLY A 252 3.80 2.48 -19.48
C GLY A 252 2.72 1.93 -18.56
N VAL A 253 3.11 1.77 -17.33
CA VAL A 253 2.29 1.23 -16.23
C VAL A 253 2.37 2.15 -15.02
N ASP A 254 1.74 1.79 -13.92
CA ASP A 254 1.68 2.56 -12.69
C ASP A 254 3.05 2.98 -12.14
N GLY A 255 4.03 2.07 -12.15
CA GLY A 255 5.39 2.34 -11.65
C GLY A 255 6.15 3.44 -12.38
N VAL A 256 5.76 3.76 -13.63
CA VAL A 256 6.38 4.86 -14.38
C VAL A 256 5.64 6.20 -14.22
N ILE A 257 4.57 6.26 -13.43
CA ILE A 257 3.80 7.49 -13.21
C ILE A 257 4.43 8.30 -12.10
N GLY A 258 5.12 9.36 -12.46
CA GLY A 258 5.78 10.28 -11.54
C GLY A 258 6.43 11.43 -12.31
N ASP A 259 6.65 12.55 -11.63
CA ASP A 259 7.26 13.75 -12.23
C ASP A 259 8.67 13.47 -12.77
N ASP A 260 9.38 12.53 -12.14
CA ASP A 260 10.76 12.18 -12.51
C ASP A 260 10.85 11.51 -13.87
N LEU A 261 9.81 10.79 -14.33
CA LEU A 261 9.84 10.09 -15.62
C LEU A 261 10.23 11.02 -16.78
N LEU A 262 9.70 12.22 -16.78
CA LEU A 262 9.85 13.18 -17.89
C LEU A 262 10.91 14.26 -17.61
N ALA A 263 11.63 14.19 -16.48
CA ALA A 263 12.63 15.18 -16.12
C ALA A 263 13.69 15.32 -17.22
N GLY A 264 13.84 16.53 -17.79
CA GLY A 264 14.82 16.79 -18.85
C GLY A 264 14.50 16.22 -20.24
N ILE A 265 13.36 15.54 -20.42
CA ILE A 265 12.92 14.99 -21.70
C ILE A 265 12.01 16.04 -22.38
N ASP A 266 12.25 16.31 -23.67
CA ASP A 266 11.38 17.17 -24.49
C ASP A 266 9.97 16.52 -24.61
N PRO A 267 8.91 17.16 -24.09
CA PRO A 267 7.55 16.61 -24.17
C PRO A 267 7.08 16.29 -25.59
N ALA A 268 7.55 17.02 -26.60
CA ALA A 268 7.20 16.78 -28.00
C ALA A 268 7.74 15.43 -28.51
N LYS A 269 8.75 14.86 -27.87
CA LYS A 269 9.32 13.56 -28.23
C LYS A 269 8.58 12.37 -27.64
N VAL A 270 7.75 12.60 -26.66
CA VAL A 270 6.95 11.59 -25.96
C VAL A 270 5.46 11.89 -26.06
N GLU A 271 5.05 12.69 -27.05
CA GLU A 271 3.64 12.96 -27.33
C GLU A 271 2.90 11.65 -27.58
N GLY A 272 1.78 11.43 -26.87
CA GLY A 272 1.00 10.19 -26.94
C GLY A 272 1.46 9.10 -25.98
N LEU A 273 2.50 9.32 -25.15
CA LEU A 273 2.82 8.42 -24.06
C LEU A 273 1.56 8.18 -23.21
N SER A 274 1.26 6.92 -22.99
CA SER A 274 0.07 6.52 -22.25
C SER A 274 0.45 5.46 -21.23
N ALA A 275 -0.07 5.56 -20.02
CA ALA A 275 0.17 4.58 -18.96
C ALA A 275 -1.16 4.13 -18.32
N THR A 276 -1.16 2.89 -17.83
CA THR A 276 -2.24 2.38 -16.98
C THR A 276 -1.83 2.47 -15.51
N ARG A 277 -2.81 2.67 -14.63
CA ARG A 277 -2.62 2.59 -13.18
C ARG A 277 -3.88 2.05 -12.51
N ALA A 278 -3.77 1.66 -11.25
CA ALA A 278 -4.92 1.42 -10.41
C ALA A 278 -5.83 2.66 -10.47
N GLY A 279 -7.08 2.46 -10.85
CA GLY A 279 -8.07 3.54 -11.01
C GLY A 279 -8.40 4.16 -9.66
N ALA A 280 -8.73 5.46 -9.68
CA ALA A 280 -9.38 6.05 -8.54
C ALA A 280 -10.77 5.41 -8.35
N TYR A 281 -11.13 5.17 -7.11
CA TYR A 281 -12.50 4.80 -6.77
C TYR A 281 -13.47 5.89 -7.25
N THR A 282 -14.68 5.50 -7.55
CA THR A 282 -15.77 6.41 -7.93
C THR A 282 -16.93 6.25 -6.95
N GLY A 283 -17.75 7.28 -6.85
CA GLY A 283 -18.91 7.27 -5.95
C GLY A 283 -18.70 8.07 -4.67
N GLU A 284 -19.63 7.93 -3.74
CA GLU A 284 -19.72 8.78 -2.54
C GLU A 284 -18.46 8.69 -1.66
N SER A 285 -17.95 7.49 -1.40
CA SER A 285 -16.75 7.31 -0.57
C SER A 285 -15.52 7.99 -1.18
N ALA A 286 -15.38 7.97 -2.51
CA ALA A 286 -14.29 8.63 -3.20
C ALA A 286 -14.36 10.16 -3.06
N GLU A 287 -15.56 10.75 -3.17
CA GLU A 287 -15.74 12.19 -2.99
C GLU A 287 -15.50 12.62 -1.53
N ILE A 288 -15.88 11.78 -0.56
CA ILE A 288 -15.58 12.01 0.85
C ILE A 288 -14.07 11.99 1.09
N TYR A 289 -13.37 10.95 0.61
CA TYR A 289 -11.90 10.87 0.71
C TYR A 289 -11.22 12.07 0.07
N LYS A 290 -11.64 12.45 -1.13
CA LYS A 290 -11.11 13.60 -1.85
C LYS A 290 -11.21 14.89 -1.02
N LYS A 291 -12.36 15.11 -0.37
CA LYS A 291 -12.53 16.24 0.53
C LYS A 291 -11.58 16.18 1.71
N ILE A 292 -11.49 15.02 2.36
CA ILE A 292 -10.66 14.78 3.55
C ILE A 292 -9.17 15.05 3.21
N ALA A 293 -8.67 14.47 2.11
CA ALA A 293 -7.28 14.66 1.67
C ALA A 293 -6.99 16.12 1.32
N THR A 294 -7.93 16.79 0.60
CA THR A 294 -7.78 18.20 0.26
C THR A 294 -7.76 19.09 1.50
N ASP A 295 -8.66 18.87 2.46
CA ASP A 295 -8.71 19.61 3.72
C ASP A 295 -7.42 19.44 4.55
N ALA A 296 -6.75 18.28 4.41
CA ALA A 296 -5.46 18.00 5.02
C ALA A 296 -4.26 18.52 4.19
N GLY A 297 -4.50 19.21 3.07
CA GLY A 297 -3.45 19.74 2.20
C GLY A 297 -2.73 18.70 1.36
N GLN A 298 -3.34 17.51 1.18
CA GLN A 298 -2.80 16.43 0.35
C GLN A 298 -3.46 16.44 -1.04
N ASP A 299 -2.74 15.94 -2.05
CA ASP A 299 -3.33 15.69 -3.37
C ASP A 299 -4.18 14.41 -3.32
N PRO A 300 -5.51 14.50 -3.44
CA PRO A 300 -6.38 13.32 -3.40
C PRO A 300 -6.22 12.40 -4.63
N ALA A 301 -5.57 12.86 -5.69
CA ALA A 301 -5.32 12.09 -6.90
C ALA A 301 -3.91 11.47 -6.94
N ALA A 302 -3.09 11.70 -5.92
CA ALA A 302 -1.77 11.12 -5.83
C ALA A 302 -1.84 9.59 -5.89
N THR A 303 -0.96 9.01 -6.69
CA THR A 303 -0.94 7.56 -6.93
C THR A 303 -0.77 6.81 -5.63
N TYR A 304 -1.67 5.87 -5.37
CA TYR A 304 -1.74 5.01 -4.17
C TYR A 304 -2.02 5.69 -2.82
N ALA A 305 -2.15 7.01 -2.74
CA ALA A 305 -2.52 7.67 -1.49
C ALA A 305 -3.92 7.24 -0.96
N PRO A 306 -4.97 7.12 -1.82
CA PRO A 306 -6.25 6.57 -1.36
C PRO A 306 -6.14 5.13 -0.83
N GLN A 307 -5.38 4.27 -1.52
CA GLN A 307 -5.17 2.88 -1.12
C GLN A 307 -4.42 2.79 0.21
N ALA A 308 -3.47 3.70 0.45
CA ALA A 308 -2.75 3.76 1.72
C ALA A 308 -3.63 4.24 2.88
N TYR A 309 -4.52 5.19 2.61
CA TYR A 309 -5.55 5.58 3.57
C TYR A 309 -6.43 4.38 3.94
N ASP A 310 -6.94 3.65 2.93
CA ASP A 310 -7.74 2.44 3.16
C ASP A 310 -6.97 1.38 3.96
N ALA A 311 -5.70 1.14 3.62
CA ALA A 311 -4.86 0.20 4.36
C ALA A 311 -4.72 0.57 5.84
N GLY A 312 -4.45 1.85 6.13
CA GLY A 312 -4.35 2.35 7.51
C GLY A 312 -5.67 2.27 8.27
N PHE A 313 -6.77 2.65 7.60
CA PHE A 313 -8.10 2.64 8.20
C PHE A 313 -8.60 1.21 8.47
N LEU A 314 -8.38 0.28 7.55
CA LEU A 314 -8.70 -1.14 7.71
C LEU A 314 -7.91 -1.80 8.84
N LEU A 315 -6.62 -1.48 9.02
CA LEU A 315 -5.86 -1.94 10.17
C LEU A 315 -6.45 -1.44 11.49
N ALA A 316 -6.82 -0.16 11.54
CA ALA A 316 -7.47 0.38 12.74
C ALA A 316 -8.81 -0.29 13.04
N LEU A 317 -9.67 -0.49 12.02
CA LEU A 317 -10.95 -1.21 12.16
C LEU A 317 -10.74 -2.65 12.65
N ALA A 318 -9.76 -3.35 12.10
CA ALA A 318 -9.43 -4.72 12.49
C ALA A 318 -8.97 -4.80 13.95
N ILE A 319 -8.12 -3.88 14.40
CA ILE A 319 -7.63 -3.84 15.77
C ILE A 319 -8.78 -3.50 16.75
N GLU A 320 -9.65 -2.54 16.42
CA GLU A 320 -10.85 -2.22 17.24
C GLU A 320 -11.81 -3.42 17.31
N LYS A 321 -12.05 -4.10 16.16
CA LYS A 321 -12.89 -5.31 16.10
C LYS A 321 -12.27 -6.46 16.90
N ASN A 322 -10.95 -6.64 16.87
CA ASN A 322 -10.22 -7.63 17.67
C ASN A 322 -10.29 -7.35 19.17
N GLY A 323 -10.62 -6.11 19.57
CA GLY A 323 -10.76 -5.67 20.96
C GLY A 323 -9.44 -5.63 21.73
N SER A 324 -8.31 -5.79 21.08
CA SER A 324 -6.97 -5.72 21.66
C SER A 324 -5.91 -5.42 20.61
N ALA A 325 -4.78 -4.84 21.02
CA ALA A 325 -3.60 -4.65 20.18
C ALA A 325 -2.76 -5.94 20.02
N SER A 326 -3.32 -7.10 20.38
CA SER A 326 -2.68 -8.40 20.12
C SER A 326 -2.64 -8.68 18.62
N ARG A 327 -1.55 -9.30 18.15
CA ARG A 327 -1.42 -9.82 16.78
C ARG A 327 -2.32 -11.04 16.54
N ASP A 328 -2.63 -11.78 17.62
CA ASP A 328 -3.49 -12.95 17.54
C ASP A 328 -4.93 -12.56 17.18
N GLY A 329 -5.49 -13.23 16.20
CA GLY A 329 -6.85 -12.99 15.71
C GLY A 329 -6.99 -11.80 14.74
N LEU A 330 -5.94 -10.98 14.56
CA LEU A 330 -6.04 -9.75 13.79
C LEU A 330 -6.34 -9.99 12.30
N SER A 331 -5.77 -11.03 11.69
CA SER A 331 -6.08 -11.39 10.30
C SER A 331 -7.55 -11.75 10.11
N ALA A 332 -8.12 -12.55 11.02
CA ALA A 332 -9.55 -12.87 10.98
C ALA A 332 -10.43 -11.64 11.16
N ALA A 333 -10.09 -10.76 12.12
CA ALA A 333 -10.80 -9.51 12.33
C ALA A 333 -10.72 -8.58 11.10
N LEU A 334 -9.56 -8.53 10.40
CA LEU A 334 -9.41 -7.77 9.17
C LEU A 334 -10.35 -8.27 8.08
N ARG A 335 -10.45 -9.60 7.90
CA ARG A 335 -11.37 -10.15 6.92
C ARG A 335 -12.83 -9.86 7.25
N GLU A 336 -13.19 -9.85 8.54
CA GLU A 336 -14.57 -9.51 8.94
C GLU A 336 -14.92 -8.06 8.62
N VAL A 337 -14.03 -7.11 8.86
CA VAL A 337 -14.30 -5.68 8.61
C VAL A 337 -14.08 -5.24 7.16
N ALA A 338 -13.54 -6.11 6.33
CA ALA A 338 -13.26 -5.82 4.92
C ALA A 338 -14.08 -6.68 3.96
N SER A 339 -15.16 -7.31 4.43
CA SER A 339 -15.95 -8.24 3.61
C SER A 339 -17.43 -8.12 3.89
N ALA A 340 -18.21 -7.89 2.84
CA ALA A 340 -19.66 -7.91 2.93
C ALA A 340 -20.21 -9.31 3.40
N PRO A 341 -21.37 -9.32 4.06
CA PRO A 341 -22.27 -8.21 4.31
C PRO A 341 -21.94 -7.44 5.60
N GLY A 342 -22.17 -6.13 5.60
CA GLY A 342 -21.98 -5.29 6.78
C GLY A 342 -22.59 -3.90 6.60
N GLU A 343 -22.61 -3.12 7.66
CA GLU A 343 -22.93 -1.70 7.57
C GLU A 343 -21.74 -0.97 6.97
N ILE A 344 -21.93 -0.26 5.88
CA ILE A 344 -20.85 0.43 5.16
C ILE A 344 -20.23 1.53 6.04
N ILE A 345 -18.92 1.47 6.20
CA ILE A 345 -18.12 2.50 6.85
C ILE A 345 -17.36 3.30 5.79
N ARG A 346 -17.62 4.60 5.73
CA ARG A 346 -16.97 5.50 4.77
C ARG A 346 -15.74 6.17 5.38
N PRO A 347 -14.84 6.72 4.57
CA PRO A 347 -13.74 7.53 5.04
C PRO A 347 -14.21 8.59 6.04
N GLY A 348 -13.53 8.68 7.20
CA GLY A 348 -13.86 9.63 8.26
C GLY A 348 -14.98 9.20 9.21
N GLU A 349 -15.64 8.06 9.02
CA GLU A 349 -16.71 7.56 9.90
C GLU A 349 -16.20 6.68 11.06
N TRP A 350 -15.03 7.01 11.63
CA TRP A 350 -14.41 6.20 12.70
C TRP A 350 -15.32 6.04 13.92
N ALA A 351 -15.88 7.14 14.44
CA ALA A 351 -16.75 7.09 15.61
C ALA A 351 -17.98 6.19 15.39
N LYS A 352 -18.60 6.25 14.18
CA LYS A 352 -19.70 5.35 13.78
C LYS A 352 -19.26 3.89 13.80
N ALA A 353 -18.08 3.60 13.23
CA ALA A 353 -17.55 2.24 13.18
C ALA A 353 -17.36 1.66 14.61
N VAL A 354 -16.76 2.43 15.51
CA VAL A 354 -16.56 2.03 16.90
C VAL A 354 -17.88 1.74 17.62
N GLU A 355 -18.92 2.56 17.40
CA GLU A 355 -20.25 2.33 17.97
C GLU A 355 -20.87 1.02 17.46
N LEU A 356 -20.77 0.76 16.16
CA LEU A 356 -21.31 -0.47 15.53
C LEU A 356 -20.55 -1.71 16.01
N ILE A 357 -19.21 -1.66 16.04
CA ILE A 357 -18.39 -2.76 16.56
C ILE A 357 -18.75 -3.09 18.00
N LYS A 358 -18.88 -2.08 18.87
CA LYS A 358 -19.29 -2.28 20.27
C LYS A 358 -20.71 -2.81 20.44
N ALA A 359 -21.59 -2.52 19.49
CA ALA A 359 -22.95 -3.08 19.44
C ALA A 359 -22.99 -4.52 18.89
N GLY A 360 -21.86 -5.06 18.40
CA GLY A 360 -21.81 -6.36 17.75
C GLY A 360 -22.44 -6.38 16.35
N THR A 361 -22.53 -5.22 15.70
CA THR A 361 -23.02 -5.08 14.33
C THR A 361 -21.86 -5.32 13.37
N ASP A 362 -22.11 -6.11 12.32
CA ASP A 362 -21.12 -6.30 11.26
C ASP A 362 -20.97 -5.03 10.44
N ILE A 363 -19.73 -4.71 10.10
CA ILE A 363 -19.34 -3.57 9.26
C ILE A 363 -18.61 -4.05 8.01
N ASP A 364 -18.65 -3.20 6.94
CA ASP A 364 -18.04 -3.44 5.64
C ASP A 364 -17.39 -2.14 5.10
#